data_6a8c8257d32e951e0bc7c075cdda1d4e
#
_entry.id   6a8c8257d32e951e0bc7c075cdda1d4e
#
_cell.length_a   1.000
_cell.length_b   1.000
_cell.length_c   1.000
_cell.angle_alpha   90.00
_cell.angle_beta   90.00
_cell.angle_gamma   90.00
#
_symmetry.space_group_name_H-M   'P 1'
#
loop_
_entity.id
_entity.type
_entity.pdbx_description
1 polymer ?
#
loop_
_entity_poly.entity_id
_entity_poly.type
_entity_poly.pdbx_seq_one_letter_code
_entity_poly.pdbx_strand_id
1 'polypeptide(L)'
;RLQTREEIKKIQQATKITTVFVTHDQDEAMSISDMIVVMNKGVIQQIGSPQEVYDDPVNLFVAKFLGTPPINVFRGSIKNGRLYLGSDAVLDTPKVHDQEVFVGIRPEGFILQKDGPLACTLNRVEVMGRDISIVSSHPSCENSSIRSIINAESIVDTASSKVCFALKPDKVFLFDKDSEARIEWRRS
;
A
#
# COMPACT_ATOMS: atom_id res chain seq x y z
N ARG A 1 -20.12 14.55 -7.72
CA ARG A 1 -18.77 14.73 -7.09
C ARG A 1 -17.65 14.78 -8.13
N LEU A 2 -17.53 13.80 -9.04
CA LEU A 2 -16.51 13.79 -10.10
C LEU A 2 -16.59 15.04 -11.00
N GLN A 3 -17.78 15.40 -11.43
CA GLN A 3 -18.02 16.58 -12.28
C GLN A 3 -17.56 17.89 -11.63
N THR A 4 -17.82 18.05 -10.33
CA THR A 4 -17.39 19.24 -9.56
C THR A 4 -15.86 19.33 -9.46
N ARG A 5 -15.17 18.21 -9.29
CA ARG A 5 -13.70 18.16 -9.26
C ARG A 5 -13.09 18.60 -10.61
N GLU A 6 -13.63 18.09 -11.69
CA GLU A 6 -13.20 18.48 -13.05
C GLU A 6 -13.42 19.96 -13.33
N GLU A 7 -14.55 20.54 -12.88
CA GLU A 7 -14.85 21.96 -13.03
C GLU A 7 -13.86 22.83 -12.24
N ILE A 8 -13.57 22.48 -10.98
CA ILE A 8 -12.58 23.18 -10.16
C ILE A 8 -11.22 23.17 -10.85
N LYS A 9 -10.78 22.01 -11.35
CA LYS A 9 -9.50 21.89 -12.07
C LYS A 9 -9.46 22.71 -13.34
N LYS A 10 -10.55 22.74 -14.12
CA LYS A 10 -10.67 23.57 -15.35
C LYS A 10 -10.58 25.06 -15.01
N ILE A 11 -11.27 25.52 -13.99
CA ILE A 11 -11.24 26.94 -13.57
C ILE A 11 -9.83 27.31 -13.11
N GLN A 12 -9.20 26.49 -12.30
CA GLN A 12 -7.83 26.71 -11.83
C GLN A 12 -6.84 26.78 -13.02
N GLN A 13 -6.92 25.85 -13.97
CA GLN A 13 -6.08 25.86 -15.17
C GLN A 13 -6.30 27.08 -16.06
N ALA A 14 -7.55 27.52 -16.22
CA ALA A 14 -7.90 28.69 -17.03
C ALA A 14 -7.43 29.99 -16.38
N THR A 15 -7.53 30.10 -15.07
CA THR A 15 -7.18 31.31 -14.30
C THR A 15 -5.72 31.35 -13.88
N LYS A 16 -5.02 30.19 -13.86
CA LYS A 16 -3.65 30.00 -13.34
C LYS A 16 -3.46 30.51 -11.90
N ILE A 17 -4.53 30.55 -11.13
CA ILE A 17 -4.48 30.96 -9.71
C ILE A 17 -4.00 29.81 -8.86
N THR A 18 -3.07 30.10 -7.94
CA THR A 18 -2.68 29.13 -6.91
C THR A 18 -3.87 28.92 -5.98
N THR A 19 -4.35 27.67 -5.91
CA THR A 19 -5.53 27.31 -5.12
C THR A 19 -5.12 26.31 -4.04
N VAL A 20 -5.46 26.58 -2.80
CA VAL A 20 -5.27 25.64 -1.68
C VAL A 20 -6.61 25.01 -1.36
N PHE A 21 -6.66 23.70 -1.38
CA PHE A 21 -7.86 22.92 -1.08
C PHE A 21 -7.60 22.02 0.12
N VAL A 22 -8.44 22.15 1.15
CA VAL A 22 -8.34 21.34 2.38
C VAL A 22 -9.45 20.30 2.37
N THR A 23 -9.09 19.06 2.43
CA THR A 23 -10.03 17.93 2.43
C THR A 23 -9.55 16.80 3.32
N HIS A 24 -10.47 15.99 3.79
CA HIS A 24 -10.20 14.69 4.40
C HIS A 24 -10.46 13.51 3.43
N ASP A 25 -10.93 13.82 2.23
CA ASP A 25 -11.19 12.84 1.17
C ASP A 25 -9.92 12.67 0.32
N GLN A 26 -9.28 11.49 0.44
CA GLN A 26 -8.04 11.17 -0.28
C GLN A 26 -8.26 11.16 -1.80
N ASP A 27 -9.42 10.65 -2.27
CA ASP A 27 -9.71 10.55 -3.71
C ASP A 27 -9.86 11.95 -4.31
N GLU A 28 -10.36 12.92 -3.52
CA GLU A 28 -10.35 14.33 -3.92
C GLU A 28 -8.93 14.85 -4.02
N ALA A 29 -8.14 14.73 -2.97
CA ALA A 29 -6.75 15.21 -2.96
C ALA A 29 -5.94 14.60 -4.11
N MET A 30 -6.01 13.28 -4.30
CA MET A 30 -5.26 12.55 -5.33
C MET A 30 -5.67 12.93 -6.77
N SER A 31 -6.95 13.27 -7.00
CA SER A 31 -7.47 13.48 -8.37
C SER A 31 -7.35 14.91 -8.88
N ILE A 32 -7.40 15.93 -8.00
CA ILE A 32 -7.44 17.33 -8.45
C ILE A 32 -6.14 18.09 -8.21
N SER A 33 -5.31 17.64 -7.26
CA SER A 33 -4.11 18.38 -6.86
C SER A 33 -2.92 18.10 -7.76
N ASP A 34 -2.09 19.11 -7.98
CA ASP A 34 -0.77 18.96 -8.58
C ASP A 34 0.27 18.61 -7.50
N MET A 35 0.03 19.07 -6.27
CA MET A 35 0.85 18.81 -5.09
C MET A 35 -0.05 18.58 -3.88
N ILE A 36 0.27 17.61 -3.04
CA ILE A 36 -0.41 17.35 -1.78
C ILE A 36 0.52 17.57 -0.60
N VAL A 37 -0.07 18.00 0.50
CA VAL A 37 0.59 18.14 1.81
C VAL A 37 -0.14 17.23 2.78
N VAL A 38 0.52 16.16 3.20
CA VAL A 38 -0.01 15.25 4.22
C VAL A 38 0.36 15.79 5.59
N MET A 39 -0.66 15.99 6.44
CA MET A 39 -0.48 16.54 7.79
C MET A 39 -0.99 15.57 8.85
N ASN A 40 -0.32 15.53 9.98
CA ASN A 40 -0.75 14.80 11.18
C ASN A 40 -0.66 15.73 12.40
N LYS A 41 -1.80 15.99 13.04
CA LYS A 41 -1.88 16.86 14.25
C LYS A 41 -1.15 18.20 14.09
N GLY A 42 -1.32 18.86 12.94
CA GLY A 42 -0.70 20.15 12.65
C GLY A 42 0.76 20.08 12.16
N VAL A 43 1.36 18.90 12.11
CA VAL A 43 2.72 18.70 11.62
C VAL A 43 2.71 18.14 10.21
N ILE A 44 3.47 18.77 9.31
CA ILE A 44 3.63 18.29 7.93
C ILE A 44 4.45 16.99 7.98
N GLN A 45 3.89 15.95 7.35
CA GLN A 45 4.55 14.64 7.24
C GLN A 45 5.28 14.49 5.91
N GLN A 46 4.61 14.87 4.81
CA GLN A 46 5.19 14.77 3.47
C GLN A 46 4.54 15.79 2.53
N ILE A 47 5.32 16.29 1.58
CA ILE A 47 4.88 17.14 0.47
C ILE A 47 5.39 16.51 -0.81
N GLY A 48 4.55 16.44 -1.84
CA GLY A 48 4.92 15.93 -3.16
C GLY A 48 3.74 15.85 -4.10
N SER A 49 3.97 15.42 -5.33
CA SER A 49 2.86 15.06 -6.22
C SER A 49 2.08 13.88 -5.62
N PRO A 50 0.78 13.74 -5.92
CA PRO A 50 -0.02 12.63 -5.40
C PRO A 50 0.63 11.26 -5.61
N GLN A 51 1.16 11.01 -6.80
CA GLN A 51 1.80 9.74 -7.15
C GLN A 51 3.10 9.51 -6.38
N GLU A 52 3.95 10.54 -6.22
CA GLU A 52 5.19 10.42 -5.44
C GLU A 52 4.91 10.06 -3.99
N VAL A 53 3.94 10.74 -3.36
CA VAL A 53 3.58 10.47 -1.96
C VAL A 53 2.99 9.07 -1.78
N TYR A 54 2.24 8.58 -2.79
CA TYR A 54 1.70 7.23 -2.79
C TYR A 54 2.77 6.16 -2.97
N ASP A 55 3.71 6.36 -3.93
CA ASP A 55 4.73 5.37 -4.30
C ASP A 55 5.97 5.40 -3.40
N ASP A 56 6.22 6.52 -2.70
CA ASP A 56 7.38 6.67 -1.81
C ASP A 56 7.01 7.37 -0.48
N PRO A 57 6.17 6.75 0.35
CA PRO A 57 5.78 7.31 1.64
C PRO A 57 6.97 7.36 2.60
N VAL A 58 7.20 8.52 3.25
CA VAL A 58 8.33 8.73 4.17
C VAL A 58 8.17 8.03 5.52
N ASN A 59 6.95 7.68 5.89
CA ASN A 59 6.67 6.97 7.13
C ASN A 59 5.37 6.13 7.04
N LEU A 60 5.13 5.30 8.04
CA LEU A 60 3.98 4.41 8.10
C LEU A 60 2.65 5.18 8.15
N PHE A 61 2.62 6.36 8.79
CA PHE A 61 1.43 7.20 8.82
C PHE A 61 1.00 7.61 7.41
N VAL A 62 1.92 8.16 6.60
CA VAL A 62 1.64 8.54 5.21
C VAL A 62 1.20 7.34 4.37
N ALA A 63 1.89 6.21 4.53
CA ALA A 63 1.55 4.97 3.82
C ALA A 63 0.12 4.49 4.10
N LYS A 64 -0.32 4.56 5.37
CA LYS A 64 -1.68 4.21 5.82
C LYS A 64 -2.73 5.23 5.38
N PHE A 65 -2.34 6.49 5.30
CA PHE A 65 -3.26 7.58 5.02
C PHE A 65 -3.72 7.61 3.57
N LEU A 66 -2.87 7.18 2.62
CA LEU A 66 -3.16 7.24 1.18
C LEU A 66 -3.42 5.85 0.59
N GLY A 67 -4.48 5.78 -0.20
CA GLY A 67 -4.87 4.61 -0.99
C GLY A 67 -6.22 4.02 -0.59
N THR A 68 -7.02 3.68 -1.61
CA THR A 68 -8.32 3.02 -1.47
C THR A 68 -8.34 1.79 -2.39
N PRO A 69 -8.29 0.56 -1.83
CA PRO A 69 -8.16 0.19 -0.42
C PRO A 69 -6.83 0.63 0.22
N PRO A 70 -6.80 0.74 1.57
CA PRO A 70 -5.58 1.14 2.27
C PRO A 70 -4.49 0.07 2.16
N ILE A 71 -3.25 0.47 2.44
CA ILE A 71 -2.10 -0.43 2.51
C ILE A 71 -2.31 -1.52 3.56
N ASN A 72 -1.91 -2.74 3.24
CA ASN A 72 -1.91 -3.84 4.22
C ASN A 72 -0.64 -3.75 5.06
N VAL A 73 -0.78 -3.75 6.39
CA VAL A 73 0.34 -3.61 7.32
C VAL A 73 0.56 -4.91 8.08
N PHE A 74 1.80 -5.37 8.09
CA PHE A 74 2.23 -6.59 8.78
C PHE A 74 3.31 -6.27 9.80
N ARG A 75 3.39 -7.08 10.85
CA ARG A 75 4.60 -7.21 11.66
C ARG A 75 5.54 -8.17 10.95
N GLY A 76 6.75 -7.72 10.68
CA GLY A 76 7.77 -8.51 10.04
C GLY A 76 9.08 -8.49 10.78
N SER A 77 9.99 -9.36 10.38
CA SER A 77 11.37 -9.34 10.84
C SER A 77 12.33 -9.56 9.70
N ILE A 78 13.48 -8.91 9.77
CA ILE A 78 14.58 -9.14 8.84
C ILE A 78 15.62 -9.99 9.57
N LYS A 79 16.00 -11.10 8.94
CA LYS A 79 17.00 -12.03 9.45
C LYS A 79 17.88 -12.52 8.30
N ASN A 80 19.19 -12.36 8.45
CA ASN A 80 20.18 -12.79 7.45
C ASN A 80 19.84 -12.29 6.03
N GLY A 81 19.43 -11.02 5.90
CA GLY A 81 19.10 -10.40 4.62
C GLY A 81 17.79 -10.89 3.99
N ARG A 82 16.88 -11.48 4.75
CA ARG A 82 15.55 -11.90 4.32
C ARG A 82 14.45 -11.32 5.16
N LEU A 83 13.37 -10.91 4.52
CA LEU A 83 12.15 -10.44 5.16
C LEU A 83 11.22 -11.63 5.43
N TYR A 84 10.78 -11.72 6.70
CA TYR A 84 9.83 -12.70 7.18
C TYR A 84 8.53 -12.05 7.64
N LEU A 85 7.40 -12.65 7.29
CA LEU A 85 6.09 -12.39 7.86
C LEU A 85 5.66 -13.65 8.63
N GLY A 86 5.82 -13.63 9.95
CA GLY A 86 5.73 -14.84 10.75
C GLY A 86 6.84 -15.83 10.37
N SER A 87 6.46 -17.02 9.89
CA SER A 87 7.38 -18.04 9.37
C SER A 87 7.71 -17.89 7.88
N ASP A 88 6.96 -17.08 7.16
CA ASP A 88 7.02 -16.98 5.71
C ASP A 88 8.14 -16.04 5.26
N ALA A 89 9.17 -16.58 4.59
CA ALA A 89 10.25 -15.80 3.98
C ALA A 89 9.78 -15.24 2.64
N VAL A 90 9.40 -13.96 2.60
CA VAL A 90 8.67 -13.37 1.48
C VAL A 90 9.52 -12.62 0.47
N LEU A 91 10.64 -12.02 0.89
CA LEU A 91 11.54 -11.24 0.04
C LEU A 91 12.98 -11.26 0.54
N ASP A 92 13.92 -11.06 -0.36
CA ASP A 92 15.32 -10.82 -0.01
C ASP A 92 15.55 -9.32 0.25
N THR A 93 16.23 -9.01 1.34
CA THR A 93 16.53 -7.63 1.79
C THR A 93 18.00 -7.51 2.23
N PRO A 94 18.98 -7.83 1.36
CA PRO A 94 20.37 -8.08 1.73
C PRO A 94 21.12 -6.89 2.34
N LYS A 95 20.57 -5.68 2.18
CA LYS A 95 21.19 -4.43 2.67
C LYS A 95 20.61 -3.93 4.00
N VAL A 96 19.62 -4.61 4.54
CA VAL A 96 18.98 -4.22 5.80
C VAL A 96 19.48 -5.11 6.92
N HIS A 97 19.87 -4.50 8.03
CA HIS A 97 20.29 -5.22 9.24
C HIS A 97 19.13 -6.00 9.86
N ASP A 98 19.46 -7.06 10.57
CA ASP A 98 18.49 -7.87 11.29
C ASP A 98 17.73 -7.02 12.31
N GLN A 99 16.43 -6.93 12.17
CA GLN A 99 15.55 -6.11 13.00
C GLN A 99 14.08 -6.47 12.84
N GLU A 100 13.25 -6.06 13.80
CA GLU A 100 11.81 -6.05 13.67
C GLU A 100 11.35 -4.82 12.88
N VAL A 101 10.36 -4.99 12.01
CA VAL A 101 9.86 -3.93 11.12
C VAL A 101 8.35 -3.98 10.99
N PHE A 102 7.73 -2.85 10.66
CA PHE A 102 6.43 -2.86 9.98
C PHE A 102 6.63 -2.99 8.48
N VAL A 103 5.79 -3.80 7.87
CA VAL A 103 5.82 -4.06 6.42
C VAL A 103 4.50 -3.60 5.82
N GLY A 104 4.54 -2.59 4.98
CA GLY A 104 3.40 -2.11 4.22
C GLY A 104 3.38 -2.74 2.83
N ILE A 105 2.27 -3.38 2.45
CA ILE A 105 2.09 -3.95 1.13
C ILE A 105 0.86 -3.33 0.48
N ARG A 106 1.05 -2.64 -0.66
CA ARG A 106 -0.08 -2.08 -1.41
C ARG A 106 -0.98 -3.20 -1.93
N PRO A 107 -2.30 -2.98 -2.06
CA PRO A 107 -3.23 -4.01 -2.55
C PRO A 107 -2.82 -4.61 -3.90
N GLU A 108 -2.28 -3.83 -4.81
CA GLU A 108 -1.76 -4.24 -6.12
C GLU A 108 -0.37 -4.88 -6.08
N GLY A 109 0.23 -4.95 -4.89
CA GLY A 109 1.56 -5.55 -4.66
C GLY A 109 1.57 -7.07 -4.52
N PHE A 110 0.41 -7.71 -4.50
CA PHE A 110 0.26 -9.15 -4.41
C PHE A 110 0.20 -9.77 -5.80
N ILE A 111 0.90 -10.89 -5.99
CA ILE A 111 0.86 -11.72 -7.19
C ILE A 111 0.32 -13.07 -6.78
N LEU A 112 -0.85 -13.46 -7.31
CA LEU A 112 -1.42 -14.78 -7.04
C LEU A 112 -0.49 -15.86 -7.60
N GLN A 113 -0.02 -16.76 -6.76
CA GLN A 113 0.92 -17.81 -7.12
C GLN A 113 0.67 -19.03 -6.26
N LYS A 114 0.42 -20.19 -6.88
CA LYS A 114 0.03 -21.44 -6.20
C LYS A 114 0.98 -21.84 -5.06
N ASP A 115 2.29 -21.69 -5.28
CA ASP A 115 3.34 -22.00 -4.31
C ASP A 115 4.09 -20.73 -3.88
N GLY A 116 3.37 -19.58 -3.82
CA GLY A 116 3.94 -18.31 -3.39
C GLY A 116 4.38 -18.35 -1.93
N PRO A 117 5.43 -17.59 -1.59
CA PRO A 117 6.04 -17.64 -0.26
C PRO A 117 5.15 -17.13 0.87
N LEU A 118 4.16 -16.28 0.58
CA LEU A 118 3.21 -15.77 1.58
C LEU A 118 1.92 -16.58 1.54
N ALA A 119 1.68 -17.38 2.58
CA ALA A 119 0.51 -18.23 2.70
C ALA A 119 -0.56 -17.60 3.59
N CYS A 120 -1.72 -17.29 3.02
CA CYS A 120 -2.85 -16.67 3.72
C CYS A 120 -4.07 -17.59 3.76
N THR A 121 -4.95 -17.35 4.73
CA THR A 121 -6.28 -17.98 4.75
C THR A 121 -7.21 -17.17 3.85
N LEU A 122 -7.81 -17.82 2.85
CA LEU A 122 -8.79 -17.20 1.95
C LEU A 122 -10.12 -17.01 2.69
N ASN A 123 -10.64 -15.78 2.72
CA ASN A 123 -11.92 -15.47 3.32
C ASN A 123 -13.02 -15.33 2.26
N ARG A 124 -12.77 -14.52 1.22
CA ARG A 124 -13.68 -14.34 0.09
C ARG A 124 -13.01 -13.73 -1.12
N VAL A 125 -13.66 -13.83 -2.26
CA VAL A 125 -13.25 -13.23 -3.54
C VAL A 125 -14.38 -12.33 -4.03
N GLU A 126 -14.02 -11.09 -4.38
CA GLU A 126 -14.95 -10.06 -4.88
C GLU A 126 -14.52 -9.67 -6.29
N VAL A 127 -15.40 -9.87 -7.29
CA VAL A 127 -15.10 -9.46 -8.67
C VAL A 127 -15.49 -7.99 -8.84
N MET A 128 -14.54 -7.16 -9.28
CA MET A 128 -14.70 -5.71 -9.42
C MET A 128 -14.33 -5.26 -10.85
N GLY A 129 -15.19 -5.60 -11.81
CA GLY A 129 -14.95 -5.26 -13.22
C GLY A 129 -13.75 -6.02 -13.80
N ARG A 130 -12.64 -5.31 -14.06
CA ARG A 130 -11.39 -5.89 -14.59
C ARG A 130 -10.45 -6.42 -13.53
N ASP A 131 -10.80 -6.23 -12.26
CA ASP A 131 -9.98 -6.64 -11.14
C ASP A 131 -10.73 -7.62 -10.24
N ILE A 132 -9.98 -8.43 -9.52
CA ILE A 132 -10.46 -9.30 -8.46
C ILE A 132 -9.85 -8.80 -7.16
N SER A 133 -10.70 -8.54 -6.16
CA SER A 133 -10.28 -8.29 -4.79
C SER A 133 -10.33 -9.59 -4.00
N ILE A 134 -9.17 -10.10 -3.61
CA ILE A 134 -9.06 -11.24 -2.70
C ILE A 134 -9.00 -10.69 -1.28
N VAL A 135 -9.93 -11.12 -0.44
CA VAL A 135 -9.94 -10.85 0.99
C VAL A 135 -9.42 -12.08 1.70
N SER A 136 -8.33 -11.92 2.41
CA SER A 136 -7.65 -13.00 3.14
C SER A 136 -7.19 -12.54 4.51
N SER A 137 -6.64 -13.45 5.31
CA SER A 137 -6.08 -13.16 6.62
C SER A 137 -4.75 -13.85 6.84
N HIS A 138 -3.89 -13.23 7.65
CA HIS A 138 -2.60 -13.77 8.06
C HIS A 138 -2.30 -13.32 9.50
N PRO A 139 -1.73 -14.19 10.37
CA PRO A 139 -1.49 -13.87 11.79
C PRO A 139 -0.61 -12.65 12.03
N SER A 140 0.33 -12.35 11.11
CA SER A 140 1.22 -11.19 11.21
C SER A 140 0.60 -9.88 10.69
N CYS A 141 -0.61 -9.91 10.12
CA CYS A 141 -1.27 -8.72 9.61
C CYS A 141 -1.91 -7.93 10.76
N GLU A 142 -1.63 -6.62 10.83
CA GLU A 142 -2.24 -5.69 11.78
C GLU A 142 -3.70 -5.38 11.44
N ASN A 143 -4.05 -5.43 10.15
CA ASN A 143 -5.41 -5.22 9.69
C ASN A 143 -6.25 -6.47 9.97
N SER A 144 -7.54 -6.30 10.21
CA SER A 144 -8.49 -7.41 10.40
C SER A 144 -8.62 -8.31 9.16
N SER A 145 -8.28 -7.79 7.99
CA SER A 145 -8.24 -8.52 6.72
C SER A 145 -7.20 -7.90 5.78
N ILE A 146 -6.62 -8.74 4.94
CA ILE A 146 -5.75 -8.36 3.83
C ILE A 146 -6.63 -8.18 2.60
N ARG A 147 -6.43 -7.08 1.88
CA ARG A 147 -7.02 -6.87 0.55
C ARG A 147 -5.94 -6.89 -0.51
N SER A 148 -6.03 -7.86 -1.42
CA SER A 148 -5.15 -7.98 -2.58
C SER A 148 -5.94 -7.71 -3.85
N ILE A 149 -5.45 -6.84 -4.72
CA ILE A 149 -6.08 -6.55 -6.02
C ILE A 149 -5.24 -7.22 -7.09
N ILE A 150 -5.86 -8.13 -7.83
CA ILE A 150 -5.23 -8.89 -8.90
C ILE A 150 -6.05 -8.76 -10.19
N ASN A 151 -5.44 -9.03 -11.35
CA ASN A 151 -6.15 -9.02 -12.63
C ASN A 151 -7.21 -10.12 -12.67
N ALA A 152 -8.39 -9.83 -13.22
CA ALA A 152 -9.52 -10.75 -13.38
C ALA A 152 -9.23 -11.98 -14.27
N GLU A 153 -8.16 -11.96 -15.06
CA GLU A 153 -7.68 -13.12 -15.81
C GLU A 153 -7.07 -14.22 -14.92
N SER A 154 -6.78 -13.88 -13.67
CA SER A 154 -6.24 -14.83 -12.69
C SER A 154 -7.33 -15.76 -12.18
N ILE A 155 -7.06 -17.06 -12.19
CA ILE A 155 -7.99 -18.07 -11.66
C ILE A 155 -7.71 -18.26 -10.18
N VAL A 156 -8.67 -17.87 -9.34
CA VAL A 156 -8.63 -18.10 -7.90
C VAL A 156 -9.35 -19.41 -7.57
N ASP A 157 -8.65 -20.33 -6.93
CA ASP A 157 -9.29 -21.54 -6.40
C ASP A 157 -10.11 -21.20 -5.14
N THR A 158 -11.40 -20.99 -5.34
CA THR A 158 -12.35 -20.67 -4.26
C THR A 158 -12.75 -21.88 -3.43
N ALA A 159 -12.43 -23.10 -3.85
CA ALA A 159 -12.68 -24.32 -3.06
C ALA A 159 -11.60 -24.52 -1.98
N SER A 160 -10.43 -23.92 -2.15
CA SER A 160 -9.37 -23.93 -1.15
C SER A 160 -9.58 -22.86 -0.09
N SER A 161 -9.36 -23.22 1.17
CA SER A 161 -9.28 -22.23 2.27
C SER A 161 -7.95 -21.50 2.32
N LYS A 162 -7.00 -21.83 1.44
CA LYS A 162 -5.65 -21.28 1.38
C LYS A 162 -5.43 -20.53 0.07
N VAL A 163 -4.81 -19.38 0.16
CA VAL A 163 -4.32 -18.60 -0.98
C VAL A 163 -2.87 -18.21 -0.74
N CYS A 164 -2.03 -18.33 -1.77
CA CYS A 164 -0.62 -18.00 -1.67
C CYS A 164 -0.25 -16.88 -2.63
N PHE A 165 0.68 -16.03 -2.21
CA PHE A 165 1.13 -14.89 -2.97
C PHE A 165 2.66 -14.82 -3.04
N ALA A 166 3.17 -14.37 -4.17
CA ALA A 166 4.43 -13.66 -4.26
C ALA A 166 4.16 -12.15 -4.12
N LEU A 167 5.20 -11.38 -3.85
CA LEU A 167 5.09 -9.93 -3.66
C LEU A 167 5.88 -9.18 -4.73
N LYS A 168 5.34 -8.04 -5.18
CA LYS A 168 6.06 -7.08 -6.03
C LYS A 168 6.95 -6.22 -5.13
N PRO A 169 8.29 -6.27 -5.27
CA PRO A 169 9.19 -5.52 -4.40
C PRO A 169 8.97 -4.01 -4.40
N ASP A 170 8.54 -3.43 -5.54
CA ASP A 170 8.24 -2.01 -5.70
C ASP A 170 6.98 -1.55 -4.94
N LYS A 171 6.13 -2.48 -4.51
CA LYS A 171 4.91 -2.23 -3.74
C LYS A 171 5.00 -2.68 -2.28
N VAL A 172 6.20 -3.07 -1.84
CA VAL A 172 6.51 -3.43 -0.44
C VAL A 172 7.36 -2.35 0.20
N PHE A 173 6.94 -1.87 1.34
CA PHE A 173 7.56 -0.79 2.10
C PHE A 173 7.94 -1.28 3.49
N LEU A 174 9.16 -0.96 3.92
CA LEU A 174 9.64 -1.27 5.26
C LEU A 174 9.66 -0.01 6.11
N PHE A 175 9.23 -0.14 7.35
CA PHE A 175 9.25 0.94 8.32
C PHE A 175 9.85 0.44 9.63
N ASP A 176 10.65 1.28 10.23
CA ASP A 176 11.20 1.03 11.56
C ASP A 176 10.09 0.84 12.59
N LYS A 177 10.24 -0.15 13.47
CA LYS A 177 9.19 -0.53 14.42
C LYS A 177 8.87 0.55 15.45
N ASP A 178 9.86 1.33 15.87
CA ASP A 178 9.73 2.30 16.95
C ASP A 178 9.41 3.70 16.42
N SER A 179 10.15 4.16 15.41
CA SER A 179 9.99 5.49 14.82
C SER A 179 8.94 5.56 13.71
N GLU A 180 8.54 4.41 13.16
CA GLU A 180 7.69 4.29 11.96
C GLU A 180 8.28 4.97 10.71
N ALA A 181 9.55 5.38 10.75
CA ALA A 181 10.23 5.98 9.63
C ALA A 181 10.52 4.95 8.53
N ARG A 182 10.55 5.42 7.29
CA ARG A 182 10.87 4.58 6.13
C ARG A 182 12.26 3.98 6.22
N ILE A 183 12.40 2.68 5.93
CA ILE A 183 13.66 1.96 5.73
C ILE A 183 13.85 1.74 4.23
N GLU A 184 14.89 2.36 3.67
CA GLU A 184 15.25 2.15 2.26
C GLU A 184 15.97 0.81 2.11
N TRP A 185 15.47 -0.07 1.25
CA TRP A 185 16.02 -1.41 1.04
C TRP A 185 16.22 -1.78 -0.43
N ARG A 186 15.60 -1.02 -1.34
CA ARG A 186 15.59 -1.31 -2.78
C ARG A 186 16.64 -0.56 -3.59
N ARG A 187 17.13 0.60 -3.08
CA ARG A 187 18.12 1.38 -3.80
C ARG A 187 19.50 0.71 -3.73
N SER A 188 20.07 0.45 -4.90
CA SER A 188 21.45 0.00 -5.12
C SER A 188 22.42 1.17 -4.96
#